data_bd3d4a10be4b49a836a2a0782ba285a9
#
_entry.id   bd3d4a10be4b49a836a2a0782ba285a9
#
_cell.length_a   1.000
_cell.length_b   1.000
_cell.length_c   1.000
_cell.angle_alpha   90.00
_cell.angle_beta   90.00
_cell.angle_gamma   90.00
#
_symmetry.space_group_name_H-M   'P 1'
#
loop_
_entity.id
_entity.type
_entity.pdbx_description
1 polymer ?
#
loop_
_entity_poly.entity_id
_entity_poly.type
_entity_poly.pdbx_seq_one_letter_code
_entity_poly.pdbx_strand_id
1 'polypeptide(L)'
;MDPQITQGNNNNPQIAPILADLRGSDSQTYTIIGAAMAVHGELGHGFLEAVYQAALEKEFQKRKINYEREKRLPVYYGGEVIAEYQADFLCFGEVIVELKALQKISGNEEAQIINYLKASGLHRGLLINFGVRSLQYKRFVFNLRESVQSADRSFAGD
;
A
#
# COMPACT_ATOMS: atom_id res chain seq x y z
N MET A 1 7.71 -21.48 18.33
CA MET A 1 6.30 -21.33 18.73
C MET A 1 5.59 -20.61 17.60
N ASP A 2 4.80 -21.33 16.81
CA ASP A 2 3.97 -20.71 15.78
C ASP A 2 2.83 -19.96 16.44
N PRO A 3 2.59 -18.68 16.09
CA PRO A 3 1.39 -18.00 16.53
C PRO A 3 0.18 -18.69 15.91
N GLN A 4 -0.67 -19.23 16.73
CA GLN A 4 -1.92 -19.81 16.28
C GLN A 4 -2.75 -18.71 15.60
N ILE A 5 -2.86 -18.83 14.27
CA ILE A 5 -3.83 -18.05 13.52
C ILE A 5 -5.21 -18.54 13.96
N THR A 6 -5.89 -17.74 14.74
CA THR A 6 -7.31 -17.97 15.01
C THR A 6 -8.03 -17.89 13.67
N GLN A 7 -8.47 -19.03 13.17
CA GLN A 7 -9.35 -19.11 12.00
C GLN A 7 -10.68 -18.44 12.40
N GLY A 8 -10.81 -17.17 12.10
CA GLY A 8 -12.09 -16.49 12.13
C GLY A 8 -13.02 -17.16 11.11
N ASN A 9 -14.19 -17.50 11.58
CA ASN A 9 -15.23 -18.14 10.79
C ASN A 9 -15.70 -17.17 9.69
N ASN A 10 -15.09 -17.25 8.49
CA ASN A 10 -15.32 -16.36 7.36
C ASN A 10 -16.50 -16.79 6.48
N ASN A 11 -17.60 -17.23 7.09
CA ASN A 11 -18.80 -17.64 6.37
C ASN A 11 -19.76 -16.49 5.98
N ASN A 12 -19.24 -15.28 5.80
CA ASN A 12 -20.03 -14.18 5.26
C ASN A 12 -19.96 -14.21 3.72
N PRO A 13 -21.08 -14.45 3.02
CA PRO A 13 -21.10 -14.53 1.55
C PRO A 13 -20.69 -13.24 0.83
N GLN A 14 -20.61 -12.11 1.54
CA GLN A 14 -20.13 -10.84 0.99
C GLN A 14 -18.61 -10.68 1.05
N ILE A 15 -17.94 -11.47 1.90
CA ILE A 15 -16.47 -11.42 2.07
C ILE A 15 -15.78 -12.39 1.12
N ALA A 16 -16.45 -13.47 0.70
CA ALA A 16 -15.85 -14.49 -0.16
C ALA A 16 -15.36 -13.97 -1.53
N PRO A 17 -16.09 -13.09 -2.26
CA PRO A 17 -15.57 -12.48 -3.50
C PRO A 17 -14.41 -11.54 -3.27
N ILE A 18 -14.41 -10.80 -2.15
CA ILE A 18 -13.32 -9.89 -1.76
C ILE A 18 -12.05 -10.70 -1.43
N LEU A 19 -12.19 -11.82 -0.73
CA LEU A 19 -11.07 -12.69 -0.40
C LEU A 19 -10.53 -13.45 -1.64
N ALA A 20 -11.37 -13.79 -2.60
CA ALA A 20 -10.96 -14.41 -3.85
C ALA A 20 -10.19 -13.43 -4.74
N ASP A 21 -10.62 -12.17 -4.79
CA ASP A 21 -9.92 -11.08 -5.48
C ASP A 21 -8.59 -10.76 -4.77
N LEU A 22 -8.56 -10.80 -3.45
CA LEU A 22 -7.35 -10.64 -2.64
C LEU A 22 -6.33 -11.76 -2.86
N ARG A 23 -6.72 -12.99 -3.22
CA ARG A 23 -5.78 -14.08 -3.50
C ARG A 23 -4.99 -13.86 -4.78
N GLY A 24 -5.61 -13.37 -5.84
CA GLY A 24 -4.91 -12.99 -7.07
C GLY A 24 -4.03 -11.76 -6.88
N SER A 25 -4.48 -10.79 -6.08
CA SER A 25 -3.76 -9.56 -5.77
C SER A 25 -2.69 -9.74 -4.70
N ASP A 26 -2.80 -10.75 -3.84
CA ASP A 26 -1.83 -11.05 -2.79
C ASP A 26 -0.48 -11.53 -3.37
N SER A 27 -0.48 -12.18 -4.52
CA SER A 27 0.74 -12.56 -5.22
C SER A 27 1.57 -11.35 -5.66
N GLN A 28 0.93 -10.26 -6.08
CA GLN A 28 1.60 -9.03 -6.49
C GLN A 28 2.25 -8.33 -5.29
N THR A 29 1.53 -8.14 -4.20
CA THR A 29 2.10 -7.54 -2.98
C THR A 29 3.18 -8.42 -2.38
N TYR A 30 3.01 -9.73 -2.40
CA TYR A 30 4.02 -10.68 -1.96
C TYR A 30 5.33 -10.55 -2.76
N THR A 31 5.23 -10.40 -4.08
CA THR A 31 6.39 -10.20 -4.96
C THR A 31 7.13 -8.89 -4.64
N ILE A 32 6.38 -7.81 -4.40
CA ILE A 32 6.94 -6.51 -4.01
C ILE A 32 7.66 -6.62 -2.66
N ILE A 33 7.04 -7.25 -1.67
CA ILE A 33 7.62 -7.46 -0.35
C ILE A 33 8.89 -8.30 -0.43
N GLY A 34 8.92 -9.33 -1.27
CA GLY A 34 10.10 -10.14 -1.51
C GLY A 34 11.28 -9.32 -2.04
N ALA A 35 11.03 -8.40 -2.97
CA ALA A 35 12.04 -7.45 -3.45
C ALA A 35 12.54 -6.53 -2.34
N ALA A 36 11.63 -5.98 -1.53
CA ALA A 36 11.98 -5.14 -0.39
C ALA A 36 12.79 -5.89 0.68
N MET A 37 12.46 -7.15 0.94
CA MET A 37 13.24 -8.01 1.85
C MET A 37 14.67 -8.23 1.36
N ALA A 38 14.88 -8.42 0.06
CA ALA A 38 16.21 -8.56 -0.52
C ALA A 38 17.03 -7.28 -0.35
N VAL A 39 16.42 -6.11 -0.60
CA VAL A 39 17.07 -4.81 -0.39
C VAL A 39 17.43 -4.61 1.08
N HIS A 40 16.49 -4.84 1.98
CA HIS A 40 16.70 -4.66 3.42
C HIS A 40 17.74 -5.64 3.97
N GLY A 41 17.74 -6.88 3.49
CA GLY A 41 18.72 -7.89 3.86
C GLY A 41 20.16 -7.52 3.48
N GLU A 42 20.34 -6.84 2.35
CA GLU A 42 21.64 -6.39 1.88
C GLU A 42 22.10 -5.09 2.54
N LEU A 43 21.22 -4.08 2.61
CA LEU A 43 21.56 -2.74 3.10
C LEU A 43 21.43 -2.58 4.61
N GLY A 44 20.56 -3.35 5.26
CA GLY A 44 20.18 -3.13 6.65
C GLY A 44 19.35 -1.86 6.82
N HIS A 45 19.18 -1.43 8.07
CA HIS A 45 18.53 -0.17 8.41
C HIS A 45 19.56 0.94 8.60
N GLY A 46 19.13 2.21 8.54
CA GLY A 46 19.97 3.37 8.84
C GLY A 46 20.26 4.28 7.65
N PHE A 47 19.96 3.86 6.44
CA PHE A 47 20.05 4.73 5.27
C PHE A 47 18.83 5.68 5.17
N LEU A 48 19.00 6.74 4.40
CA LEU A 48 17.90 7.63 4.04
C LEU A 48 16.94 6.93 3.07
N GLU A 49 15.69 7.35 3.09
CA GLU A 49 14.61 6.79 2.26
C GLU A 49 14.96 6.72 0.76
N ALA A 50 15.62 7.76 0.23
CA ALA A 50 16.03 7.81 -1.18
C ALA A 50 16.99 6.67 -1.57
N VAL A 51 17.83 6.19 -0.65
CA VAL A 51 18.74 5.06 -0.89
C VAL A 51 17.94 3.78 -1.09
N TYR A 52 16.95 3.53 -0.25
CA TYR A 52 16.07 2.36 -0.37
C TYR A 52 15.21 2.41 -1.63
N GLN A 53 14.73 3.59 -2.01
CA GLN A 53 13.99 3.77 -3.26
C GLN A 53 14.85 3.40 -4.48
N ALA A 54 16.08 3.89 -4.55
CA ALA A 54 16.99 3.58 -5.64
C ALA A 54 17.35 2.08 -5.69
N ALA A 55 17.58 1.47 -4.55
CA ALA A 55 17.89 0.04 -4.46
C ALA A 55 16.69 -0.82 -4.84
N LEU A 56 15.49 -0.44 -4.39
CA LEU A 56 14.26 -1.17 -4.71
C LEU A 56 13.93 -1.10 -6.21
N GLU A 57 14.18 0.04 -6.85
CA GLU A 57 14.04 0.16 -8.31
C GLU A 57 14.93 -0.85 -9.04
N LYS A 58 16.17 -1.00 -8.62
CA LYS A 58 17.09 -1.98 -9.20
C LYS A 58 16.61 -3.43 -8.99
N GLU A 59 16.06 -3.73 -7.81
CA GLU A 59 15.47 -5.03 -7.53
C GLU A 59 14.23 -5.29 -8.39
N PHE A 60 13.38 -4.28 -8.59
CA PHE A 60 12.23 -4.40 -9.49
C PHE A 60 12.66 -4.70 -10.93
N GLN A 61 13.68 -4.03 -11.42
CA GLN A 61 14.23 -4.29 -12.75
C GLN A 61 14.77 -5.71 -12.88
N LYS A 62 15.55 -6.15 -11.90
CA LYS A 62 16.12 -7.51 -11.86
C LYS A 62 15.05 -8.59 -11.84
N ARG A 63 13.96 -8.37 -11.11
CA ARG A 63 12.83 -9.31 -10.96
C ARG A 63 11.76 -9.14 -12.03
N LYS A 64 11.93 -8.19 -12.94
CA LYS A 64 10.95 -7.85 -13.99
C LYS A 64 9.57 -7.51 -13.43
N ILE A 65 9.55 -6.79 -12.33
CA ILE A 65 8.34 -6.23 -11.75
C ILE A 65 8.01 -4.96 -12.52
N ASN A 66 6.79 -4.87 -13.04
CA ASN A 66 6.31 -3.66 -13.71
C ASN A 66 6.09 -2.56 -12.66
N TYR A 67 6.71 -1.40 -12.86
CA TYR A 67 6.59 -0.27 -11.92
C TYR A 67 6.68 1.07 -12.65
N GLU A 68 6.10 2.09 -12.02
CA GLU A 68 6.35 3.50 -12.30
C GLU A 68 6.92 4.13 -11.03
N ARG A 69 8.06 4.79 -11.13
CA ARG A 69 8.69 5.49 -10.01
C ARG A 69 8.14 6.90 -9.89
N GLU A 70 7.93 7.37 -8.67
CA GLU A 70 7.46 8.73 -8.38
C GLU A 70 6.16 9.06 -9.11
N LYS A 71 5.19 8.17 -8.96
CA LYS A 71 3.89 8.29 -9.61
C LYS A 71 3.12 9.50 -9.07
N ARG A 72 2.77 10.41 -9.96
CA ARG A 72 1.95 11.58 -9.63
C ARG A 72 0.48 11.21 -9.52
N LEU A 73 -0.15 11.69 -8.45
CA LEU A 73 -1.55 11.41 -8.11
C LEU A 73 -2.28 12.75 -7.93
N PRO A 74 -2.96 13.26 -8.99
CA PRO A 74 -3.67 14.52 -8.87
C PRO A 74 -4.89 14.39 -7.95
N VAL A 75 -5.13 15.43 -7.16
CA VAL A 75 -6.32 15.57 -6.31
C VAL A 75 -7.27 16.55 -6.97
N TYR A 76 -8.49 16.10 -7.21
CA TYR A 76 -9.54 16.91 -7.88
C TYR A 76 -10.53 17.45 -6.86
N TYR A 77 -10.99 18.67 -7.11
CA TYR A 77 -12.12 19.28 -6.44
C TYR A 77 -12.94 20.07 -7.44
N GLY A 78 -14.23 19.77 -7.56
CA GLY A 78 -15.09 20.43 -8.53
C GLY A 78 -14.63 20.26 -9.99
N GLY A 79 -13.98 19.16 -10.33
CA GLY A 79 -13.43 18.90 -11.67
C GLY A 79 -12.08 19.55 -11.96
N GLU A 80 -11.51 20.29 -11.00
CA GLU A 80 -10.21 20.95 -11.13
C GLU A 80 -9.16 20.29 -10.24
N VAL A 81 -7.91 20.24 -10.73
CA VAL A 81 -6.78 19.76 -9.93
C VAL A 81 -6.39 20.85 -8.93
N ILE A 82 -6.49 20.55 -7.65
CA ILE A 82 -6.15 21.47 -6.56
C ILE A 82 -4.85 21.12 -5.84
N ALA A 83 -4.39 19.89 -5.97
CA ALA A 83 -3.15 19.40 -5.37
C ALA A 83 -2.64 18.20 -6.14
N GLU A 84 -1.40 17.81 -5.89
CA GLU A 84 -0.79 16.64 -6.47
C GLU A 84 0.01 15.91 -5.39
N TYR A 85 -0.27 14.63 -5.20
CA TYR A 85 0.57 13.74 -4.41
C TYR A 85 1.58 13.02 -5.30
N GLN A 86 2.60 12.46 -4.70
CA GLN A 86 3.60 11.66 -5.38
C GLN A 86 3.87 10.40 -4.57
N ALA A 87 3.50 9.25 -5.11
CA ALA A 87 3.81 7.96 -4.50
C ALA A 87 5.21 7.50 -4.96
N ASP A 88 5.94 6.80 -4.10
CA ASP A 88 7.27 6.31 -4.45
C ASP A 88 7.25 5.36 -5.64
N PHE A 89 6.29 4.44 -5.69
CA PHE A 89 6.06 3.56 -6.82
C PHE A 89 4.57 3.25 -7.02
N LEU A 90 4.22 3.01 -8.27
CA LEU A 90 3.02 2.28 -8.65
C LEU A 90 3.46 0.98 -9.32
N CYS A 91 3.14 -0.15 -8.72
CA CYS A 91 3.51 -1.47 -9.23
C CYS A 91 2.32 -2.16 -9.87
N PHE A 92 2.56 -2.85 -10.99
CA PHE A 92 1.55 -3.58 -11.76
C PHE A 92 0.37 -2.71 -12.23
N GLY A 93 0.52 -1.39 -12.23
CA GLY A 93 -0.57 -0.47 -12.51
C GLY A 93 -1.68 -0.44 -11.46
N GLU A 94 -1.54 -1.12 -10.33
CA GLU A 94 -2.61 -1.38 -9.36
C GLU A 94 -2.24 -1.16 -7.90
N VAL A 95 -0.96 -1.28 -7.54
CA VAL A 95 -0.51 -1.23 -6.15
C VAL A 95 0.35 0.01 -5.92
N ILE A 96 -0.15 0.93 -5.09
CA ILE A 96 0.63 2.06 -4.62
C ILE A 96 1.62 1.57 -3.55
N VAL A 97 2.90 1.88 -3.74
CA VAL A 97 3.95 1.53 -2.80
C VAL A 97 4.57 2.81 -2.24
N GLU A 98 4.56 2.92 -0.92
CA GLU A 98 5.15 4.03 -0.19
C GLU A 98 6.24 3.52 0.74
N LEU A 99 7.42 4.14 0.66
CA LEU A 99 8.59 3.76 1.44
C LEU A 99 8.79 4.72 2.59
N LYS A 100 9.21 4.17 3.72
CA LYS A 100 9.64 4.93 4.89
C LYS A 100 10.95 4.38 5.44
N ALA A 101 11.70 5.24 6.11
CA ALA A 101 12.91 4.89 6.83
C ALA A 101 12.84 5.51 8.24
N LEU A 102 11.88 5.05 9.03
CA LEU A 102 11.51 5.58 10.33
C LEU A 102 11.76 4.55 11.43
N GLN A 103 12.04 5.01 12.65
CA GLN A 103 12.14 4.12 13.81
C GLN A 103 10.78 3.53 14.20
N LYS A 104 9.69 4.23 13.90
CA LYS A 104 8.32 3.79 14.17
C LYS A 104 7.36 4.39 13.14
N ILE A 105 6.49 3.55 12.60
CA ILE A 105 5.34 3.99 11.79
C ILE A 105 4.23 4.46 12.73
N SER A 106 3.63 5.60 12.39
CA SER A 106 2.50 6.19 13.09
C SER A 106 1.25 6.24 12.20
N GLY A 107 0.15 6.74 12.76
CA GLY A 107 -1.08 6.95 12.00
C GLY A 107 -0.94 7.96 10.85
N ASN A 108 0.06 8.84 10.89
CA ASN A 108 0.31 9.82 9.83
C ASN A 108 0.74 9.16 8.52
N GLU A 109 1.63 8.19 8.57
CA GLU A 109 2.10 7.45 7.39
C GLU A 109 0.98 6.59 6.81
N GLU A 110 0.17 5.98 7.67
CA GLU A 110 -0.99 5.21 7.25
C GLU A 110 -2.06 6.09 6.59
N ALA A 111 -2.35 7.26 7.18
CA ALA A 111 -3.27 8.24 6.61
C ALA A 111 -2.79 8.75 5.24
N GLN A 112 -1.49 8.93 5.06
CA GLN A 112 -0.90 9.34 3.79
C GLN A 112 -1.21 8.35 2.66
N ILE A 113 -1.00 7.06 2.89
CA ILE A 113 -1.27 6.05 1.85
C ILE A 113 -2.76 5.92 1.55
N ILE A 114 -3.62 6.05 2.56
CA ILE A 114 -5.07 6.07 2.36
C ILE A 114 -5.48 7.26 1.50
N ASN A 115 -4.90 8.43 1.73
CA ASN A 115 -5.15 9.62 0.90
C ASN A 115 -4.69 9.42 -0.55
N TYR A 116 -3.57 8.73 -0.76
CA TYR A 116 -3.10 8.38 -2.10
C TYR A 116 -4.08 7.45 -2.83
N LEU A 117 -4.65 6.48 -2.12
CA LEU A 117 -5.67 5.58 -2.68
C LEU A 117 -6.94 6.34 -3.02
N LYS A 118 -7.40 7.25 -2.16
CA LYS A 118 -8.56 8.10 -2.45
C LYS A 118 -8.34 8.99 -3.67
N ALA A 119 -7.18 9.62 -3.78
CA ALA A 119 -6.85 10.51 -4.89
C ALA A 119 -6.73 9.77 -6.23
N SER A 120 -6.15 8.58 -6.23
CA SER A 120 -5.89 7.80 -7.44
C SER A 120 -7.07 6.95 -7.92
N GLY A 121 -8.03 6.67 -7.05
CA GLY A 121 -9.08 5.68 -7.32
C GLY A 121 -8.59 4.24 -7.31
N LEU A 122 -7.34 3.99 -6.92
CA LEU A 122 -6.78 2.65 -6.77
C LEU A 122 -7.23 2.03 -5.44
N HIS A 123 -7.20 0.70 -5.37
CA HIS A 123 -7.77 -0.03 -4.24
C HIS A 123 -6.72 -0.60 -3.29
N ARG A 124 -5.48 -0.75 -3.73
CA ARG A 124 -4.44 -1.43 -2.97
C ARG A 124 -3.22 -0.55 -2.76
N GLY A 125 -2.73 -0.56 -1.53
CA GLY A 125 -1.52 0.12 -1.15
C GLY A 125 -0.64 -0.74 -0.26
N LEU A 126 0.64 -0.47 -0.30
CA LEU A 126 1.66 -1.14 0.50
C LEU A 126 2.59 -0.09 1.10
N LEU A 127 2.62 -0.03 2.41
CA LEU A 127 3.56 0.79 3.18
C LEU A 127 4.71 -0.09 3.63
N ILE A 128 5.94 0.29 3.31
CA ILE A 128 7.15 -0.47 3.65
C ILE A 128 8.09 0.42 4.43
N ASN A 129 8.50 -0.02 5.62
CA ASN A 129 9.44 0.71 6.46
C ASN A 129 10.76 -0.05 6.55
N PHE A 130 11.82 0.56 6.06
CA PHE A 130 13.19 0.06 6.10
C PHE A 130 13.99 0.52 7.33
N GLY A 131 13.43 1.43 8.13
CA GLY A 131 14.14 2.13 9.20
C GLY A 131 14.36 1.34 10.48
N VAL A 132 13.93 0.10 10.53
CA VAL A 132 14.02 -0.79 11.68
C VAL A 132 14.75 -2.08 11.33
N ARG A 133 15.18 -2.80 12.35
CA ARG A 133 16.01 -4.02 12.21
C ARG A 133 15.36 -5.11 11.36
N SER A 134 14.06 -5.32 11.54
CA SER A 134 13.25 -6.22 10.71
C SER A 134 12.34 -5.40 9.82
N LEU A 135 12.31 -5.70 8.53
CA LEU A 135 11.46 -4.98 7.58
C LEU A 135 10.00 -4.99 8.06
N GLN A 136 9.41 -3.81 8.14
CA GLN A 136 7.98 -3.67 8.45
C GLN A 136 7.22 -3.35 7.17
N TYR A 137 6.05 -3.93 7.03
CA TYR A 137 5.14 -3.61 5.93
C TYR A 137 3.69 -3.75 6.37
N LYS A 138 2.84 -2.97 5.74
CA LYS A 138 1.39 -3.02 5.96
C LYS A 138 0.66 -2.89 4.65
N ARG A 139 -0.29 -3.77 4.42
CA ARG A 139 -1.19 -3.75 3.27
C ARG A 139 -2.42 -2.93 3.58
N PHE A 140 -2.86 -2.15 2.58
CA PHE A 140 -4.08 -1.37 2.64
C PHE A 140 -4.99 -1.76 1.48
N VAL A 141 -6.26 -1.92 1.79
CA VAL A 141 -7.31 -2.11 0.80
C VAL A 141 -8.32 -1.00 1.00
N PHE A 142 -8.55 -0.22 -0.04
CA PHE A 142 -9.52 0.87 -0.03
C PHE A 142 -10.67 0.55 -1.00
N ASN A 143 -11.90 0.50 -0.46
CA ASN A 143 -13.08 0.22 -1.25
C ASN A 143 -14.00 1.47 -1.26
N LEU A 144 -14.08 2.12 -2.42
CA LEU A 144 -14.92 3.31 -2.63
C LEU A 144 -16.40 3.08 -2.33
N ARG A 145 -16.90 1.85 -2.50
CA ARG A 145 -18.31 1.52 -2.23
C ARG A 145 -18.65 1.59 -0.74
N GLU A 146 -17.74 1.25 0.13
CA GLU A 146 -17.95 1.33 1.59
C GLU A 146 -17.91 2.78 2.08
N SER A 147 -17.09 3.63 1.50
CA SER A 147 -17.01 5.04 1.86
C SER A 147 -18.25 5.84 1.46
N VAL A 148 -18.86 5.49 0.33
CA VAL A 148 -20.13 6.11 -0.13
C VAL A 148 -21.31 5.65 0.73
N GLN A 149 -21.36 4.37 1.13
CA GLN A 149 -22.41 3.86 2.01
C GLN A 149 -22.35 4.44 3.43
N SER A 150 -21.15 4.73 3.93
CA SER A 150 -21.01 5.38 5.23
C SER A 150 -21.40 6.86 5.21
N ALA A 151 -21.20 7.54 4.10
CA ALA A 151 -21.63 8.92 3.90
C ALA A 151 -23.17 9.03 3.81
N ASP A 152 -23.83 8.12 3.09
CA ASP A 152 -25.29 8.08 2.97
C ASP A 152 -26.00 7.78 4.30
N ARG A 153 -25.39 7.01 5.18
CA ARG A 153 -25.96 6.73 6.51
C ARG A 153 -25.90 7.90 7.47
N SER A 154 -25.01 8.86 7.26
CA SER A 154 -24.90 10.05 8.11
C SER A 154 -25.92 11.15 7.74
N PHE A 155 -26.56 11.07 6.58
CA PHE A 155 -27.60 12.01 6.16
C PHE A 155 -29.03 11.50 6.32
N ALA A 156 -29.24 10.26 6.75
CA ALA A 156 -30.57 9.66 6.96
C ALA A 156 -31.06 9.76 8.40
N GLY A 157 -30.55 10.69 9.19
CA GLY A 157 -30.88 10.89 10.60
C GLY A 157 -31.36 12.30 10.90
N ASP A 158 -32.50 12.67 10.37
CA ASP A 158 -33.39 13.69 10.94
C ASP A 158 -34.83 13.32 10.63
#